data_dc64f9b97a7593653cebf4184d8b4a94
#
_entry.id   dc64f9b97a7593653cebf4184d8b4a94
#
_cell.length_a   1.000
_cell.length_b   1.000
_cell.length_c   1.000
_cell.angle_alpha   90.00
_cell.angle_beta   90.00
_cell.angle_gamma   90.00
#
_symmetry.space_group_name_H-M   'P 1'
#
loop_
_entity.id
_entity.type
_entity.pdbx_description
1 polymer ?
#
loop_
_entity_poly.entity_id
_entity_poly.type
_entity_poly.pdbx_seq_one_letter_code
_entity_poly.pdbx_strand_id
1 'polypeptide(L)'
;MKRVLSALFIIPPLLLFVLFGPPWSLSLVVLGVSLLALGEFYRLTLGAGGMWPLLGVVPVALAHWGDLEGLALSPLLVLFLISLHHLVFGPTSLDGLRRSALLFLGTIYVPFTMAHLILLVRLPEGMKWLLLLVACLWIGDTVALLVGNLMGRRPLAPRVSPKKTVEGALGCLAGVGLTLLLFRALYLPHMSLSLGVLLALGIGVLGQLGDLSESLIKRAAGVKDSGSLIPGHGGMLDRLDSFLFTSPFVYYLLRMG
;
A
#
# COMPACT_ATOMS: atom_id res chain seq x y z
N MET A 1 -16.23 20.26 -2.80
CA MET A 1 -17.26 19.48 -3.49
C MET A 1 -16.66 18.42 -4.43
N LYS A 2 -15.77 18.75 -5.41
CA LYS A 2 -15.21 17.74 -6.36
C LYS A 2 -14.50 16.55 -5.67
N ARG A 3 -13.81 16.77 -4.55
CA ARG A 3 -13.11 15.71 -3.78
C ARG A 3 -14.07 14.68 -3.17
N VAL A 4 -15.14 15.11 -2.53
CA VAL A 4 -16.14 14.22 -1.92
C VAL A 4 -16.88 13.42 -2.97
N LEU A 5 -17.22 14.05 -4.09
CA LEU A 5 -17.91 13.40 -5.20
C LEU A 5 -17.05 12.30 -5.85
N SER A 6 -15.75 12.58 -6.14
CA SER A 6 -14.88 11.55 -6.75
C SER A 6 -14.66 10.33 -5.82
N ALA A 7 -14.52 10.54 -4.51
CA ALA A 7 -14.43 9.44 -3.55
C ALA A 7 -15.73 8.62 -3.50
N LEU A 8 -16.88 9.30 -3.46
CA LEU A 8 -18.19 8.64 -3.37
C LEU A 8 -18.53 7.82 -4.64
N PHE A 9 -18.07 8.25 -5.82
CA PHE A 9 -18.35 7.55 -7.08
C PHE A 9 -17.36 6.44 -7.40
N ILE A 10 -16.14 6.45 -6.85
CA ILE A 10 -15.10 5.46 -7.17
C ILE A 10 -15.04 4.37 -6.10
N ILE A 11 -15.01 4.76 -4.80
CA ILE A 11 -14.75 3.81 -3.72
C ILE A 11 -15.90 2.81 -3.52
N PRO A 12 -17.19 3.21 -3.42
CA PRO A 12 -18.26 2.25 -3.19
C PRO A 12 -18.42 1.23 -4.32
N PRO A 13 -18.44 1.61 -5.63
CA PRO A 13 -18.52 0.61 -6.71
C PRO A 13 -17.33 -0.36 -6.70
N LEU A 14 -16.11 0.13 -6.42
CA LEU A 14 -14.94 -0.71 -6.33
C LEU A 14 -15.04 -1.70 -5.15
N LEU A 15 -15.49 -1.23 -4.00
CA LEU A 15 -15.70 -2.06 -2.81
C LEU A 15 -16.79 -3.11 -3.07
N LEU A 16 -17.92 -2.72 -3.66
CA LEU A 16 -18.99 -3.64 -4.04
C LEU A 16 -18.51 -4.68 -5.05
N PHE A 17 -17.68 -4.28 -6.03
CA PHE A 17 -17.10 -5.22 -7.00
C PHE A 17 -16.16 -6.23 -6.33
N VAL A 18 -15.39 -5.82 -5.32
CA VAL A 18 -14.52 -6.74 -4.54
C VAL A 18 -15.35 -7.65 -3.62
N LEU A 19 -16.40 -7.11 -2.97
CA LEU A 19 -17.20 -7.87 -2.00
C LEU A 19 -18.15 -8.88 -2.64
N PHE A 20 -18.77 -8.51 -3.76
CA PHE A 20 -19.82 -9.31 -4.41
C PHE A 20 -19.42 -9.83 -5.79
N GLY A 21 -18.23 -9.46 -6.27
CA GLY A 21 -17.70 -9.90 -7.55
C GLY A 21 -17.16 -11.33 -7.52
N PRO A 22 -16.74 -11.85 -8.68
CA PRO A 22 -16.12 -13.15 -8.78
C PRO A 22 -14.78 -13.22 -8.02
N PRO A 23 -14.25 -14.42 -7.70
CA PRO A 23 -13.02 -14.59 -6.91
C PRO A 23 -11.78 -13.85 -7.46
N TRP A 24 -11.75 -13.56 -8.76
CA TRP A 24 -10.66 -12.83 -9.42
C TRP A 24 -10.80 -11.28 -9.31
N SER A 25 -11.95 -10.78 -8.84
CA SER A 25 -12.23 -9.33 -8.81
C SER A 25 -11.19 -8.54 -8.03
N LEU A 26 -10.80 -9.02 -6.85
CA LEU A 26 -9.74 -8.38 -6.06
C LEU A 26 -8.39 -8.38 -6.78
N SER A 27 -8.03 -9.48 -7.44
CA SER A 27 -6.75 -9.56 -8.18
C SER A 27 -6.71 -8.55 -9.33
N LEU A 28 -7.83 -8.36 -10.02
CA LEU A 28 -7.94 -7.34 -11.07
C LEU A 28 -7.81 -5.92 -10.52
N VAL A 29 -8.46 -5.66 -9.38
CA VAL A 29 -8.34 -4.36 -8.70
C VAL A 29 -6.90 -4.12 -8.24
N VAL A 30 -6.29 -5.10 -7.56
CA VAL A 30 -4.89 -5.01 -7.12
C VAL A 30 -3.95 -4.81 -8.30
N LEU A 31 -4.16 -5.50 -9.41
CA LEU A 31 -3.38 -5.30 -10.63
C LEU A 31 -3.51 -3.86 -11.14
N GLY A 32 -4.74 -3.40 -11.34
CA GLY A 32 -5.00 -2.06 -11.88
C GLY A 32 -4.39 -0.94 -11.03
N VAL A 33 -4.66 -0.94 -9.72
CA VAL A 33 -4.12 0.10 -8.81
C VAL A 33 -2.60 0.01 -8.68
N SER A 34 -2.04 -1.20 -8.71
CA SER A 34 -0.58 -1.41 -8.64
C SER A 34 0.12 -0.91 -9.89
N LEU A 35 -0.42 -1.17 -11.09
CA LEU A 35 0.16 -0.68 -12.35
C LEU A 35 0.14 0.85 -12.42
N LEU A 36 -0.96 1.47 -11.99
CA LEU A 36 -1.07 2.93 -11.94
C LEU A 36 -0.08 3.53 -10.95
N ALA A 37 -0.01 3.02 -9.73
CA ALA A 37 0.91 3.50 -8.68
C ALA A 37 2.38 3.24 -9.05
N LEU A 38 2.70 2.09 -9.65
CA LEU A 38 4.03 1.78 -10.15
C LEU A 38 4.45 2.73 -11.30
N GLY A 39 3.50 3.06 -12.17
CA GLY A 39 3.71 4.06 -13.22
C GLY A 39 4.01 5.45 -12.66
N GLU A 40 3.35 5.85 -11.58
CA GLU A 40 3.66 7.08 -10.85
C GLU A 40 5.04 7.03 -10.20
N PHE A 41 5.35 5.93 -9.49
CA PHE A 41 6.68 5.72 -8.90
C PHE A 41 7.80 5.85 -9.93
N TYR A 42 7.65 5.23 -11.11
CA TYR A 42 8.67 5.31 -12.17
C TYR A 42 8.75 6.68 -12.82
N ARG A 43 7.65 7.39 -12.94
CA ARG A 43 7.70 8.81 -13.39
C ARG A 43 8.46 9.69 -12.41
N LEU A 44 8.26 9.49 -11.10
CA LEU A 44 8.95 10.24 -10.05
C LEU A 44 10.45 9.95 -10.01
N THR A 45 10.84 8.69 -10.18
CA THR A 45 12.21 8.23 -9.94
C THR A 45 13.07 8.16 -11.20
N LEU A 46 12.45 7.90 -12.35
CA LEU A 46 13.14 7.70 -13.63
C LEU A 46 12.81 8.77 -14.68
N GLY A 47 11.88 9.67 -14.39
CA GLY A 47 11.42 10.70 -15.33
C GLY A 47 10.52 10.19 -16.48
N ALA A 48 10.35 8.87 -16.62
CA ALA A 48 9.50 8.26 -17.64
C ALA A 48 8.97 6.89 -17.17
N GLY A 49 7.69 6.61 -17.46
CA GLY A 49 7.07 5.32 -17.14
C GLY A 49 7.24 4.26 -18.24
N GLY A 50 6.99 4.61 -19.48
CA GLY A 50 7.05 3.68 -20.62
C GLY A 50 6.25 2.40 -20.36
N MET A 51 6.80 1.24 -20.76
CA MET A 51 6.22 -0.09 -20.52
C MET A 51 6.62 -0.71 -19.17
N TRP A 52 7.51 -0.09 -18.41
CA TRP A 52 8.05 -0.63 -17.17
C TRP A 52 7.02 -0.97 -16.08
N PRO A 53 5.87 -0.27 -15.96
CA PRO A 53 4.82 -0.67 -15.03
C PRO A 53 4.31 -2.09 -15.25
N LEU A 54 4.44 -2.67 -16.45
CA LEU A 54 4.05 -4.05 -16.75
C LEU A 54 4.83 -5.09 -15.94
N LEU A 55 6.00 -4.76 -15.40
CA LEU A 55 6.70 -5.61 -14.43
C LEU A 55 5.82 -5.94 -13.22
N GLY A 56 4.87 -5.07 -12.88
CA GLY A 56 3.91 -5.30 -11.81
C GLY A 56 2.93 -6.46 -12.05
N VAL A 57 2.78 -6.91 -13.30
CA VAL A 57 1.98 -8.09 -13.63
C VAL A 57 2.55 -9.34 -12.95
N VAL A 58 3.89 -9.45 -12.87
CA VAL A 58 4.58 -10.66 -12.37
C VAL A 58 4.16 -11.01 -10.93
N PRO A 59 4.34 -10.14 -9.90
CA PRO A 59 3.97 -10.51 -8.55
C PRO A 59 2.45 -10.71 -8.38
N VAL A 60 1.62 -9.92 -9.07
CA VAL A 60 0.16 -10.05 -8.97
C VAL A 60 -0.32 -11.36 -9.60
N ALA A 61 0.21 -11.73 -10.77
CA ALA A 61 -0.12 -13.00 -11.43
C ALA A 61 0.33 -14.20 -10.59
N LEU A 62 1.55 -14.17 -10.06
CA LEU A 62 2.06 -15.23 -9.21
C LEU A 62 1.31 -15.36 -7.88
N ALA A 63 0.81 -14.27 -7.33
CA ALA A 63 -0.10 -14.32 -6.18
C ALA A 63 -1.50 -14.81 -6.57
N HIS A 64 -1.96 -14.54 -7.80
CA HIS A 64 -3.29 -14.96 -8.25
C HIS A 64 -3.36 -16.46 -8.59
N TRP A 65 -2.40 -16.99 -9.33
CA TRP A 65 -2.41 -18.40 -9.75
C TRP A 65 -1.63 -19.33 -8.81
N GLY A 66 -0.67 -18.79 -8.09
CA GLY A 66 0.10 -19.48 -7.06
C GLY A 66 -0.45 -19.25 -5.65
N ASP A 67 0.47 -19.35 -4.73
CA ASP A 67 0.29 -19.04 -3.32
C ASP A 67 1.45 -18.15 -2.83
N LEU A 68 1.82 -18.26 -1.56
CA LEU A 68 2.97 -17.55 -1.04
C LEU A 68 4.28 -17.96 -1.74
N GLU A 69 4.44 -19.23 -2.12
CA GLU A 69 5.66 -19.70 -2.79
C GLU A 69 5.77 -19.06 -4.18
N GLY A 70 4.67 -19.00 -4.92
CA GLY A 70 4.60 -18.29 -6.19
C GLY A 70 4.94 -16.81 -6.04
N LEU A 71 4.34 -16.12 -5.08
CA LEU A 71 4.66 -14.71 -4.80
C LEU A 71 6.12 -14.53 -4.38
N ALA A 72 6.68 -15.43 -3.55
CA ALA A 72 8.07 -15.38 -3.11
C ALA A 72 9.10 -15.56 -4.25
N LEU A 73 8.72 -16.20 -5.35
CA LEU A 73 9.54 -16.31 -6.56
C LEU A 73 9.54 -15.03 -7.41
N SER A 74 8.54 -14.19 -7.26
CA SER A 74 8.40 -12.99 -8.10
C SER A 74 9.58 -12.03 -8.06
N PRO A 75 10.27 -11.76 -6.93
CA PRO A 75 11.45 -10.92 -6.89
C PRO A 75 12.60 -11.46 -7.75
N LEU A 76 12.82 -12.77 -7.73
CA LEU A 76 13.86 -13.41 -8.55
C LEU A 76 13.53 -13.31 -10.03
N LEU A 77 12.28 -13.55 -10.41
CA LEU A 77 11.85 -13.44 -11.80
C LEU A 77 11.94 -11.98 -12.30
N VAL A 78 11.51 -11.02 -11.50
CA VAL A 78 11.62 -9.59 -11.84
C VAL A 78 13.07 -9.17 -11.98
N LEU A 79 13.94 -9.58 -11.04
CA LEU A 79 15.37 -9.32 -11.11
C LEU A 79 15.99 -9.91 -12.37
N PHE A 80 15.63 -11.15 -12.72
CA PHE A 80 16.09 -11.81 -13.95
C PHE A 80 15.65 -11.04 -15.20
N LEU A 81 14.38 -10.65 -15.30
CA LEU A 81 13.86 -9.91 -16.45
C LEU A 81 14.55 -8.56 -16.63
N ILE A 82 14.73 -7.80 -15.53
CA ILE A 82 15.43 -6.52 -15.55
C ILE A 82 16.90 -6.71 -15.93
N SER A 83 17.57 -7.72 -15.37
CA SER A 83 18.98 -8.01 -15.68
C SER A 83 19.18 -8.42 -17.13
N LEU A 84 18.31 -9.29 -17.65
CA LEU A 84 18.33 -9.71 -19.05
C LEU A 84 18.11 -8.53 -20.00
N HIS A 85 17.09 -7.70 -19.71
CA HIS A 85 16.86 -6.48 -20.48
C HIS A 85 18.09 -5.54 -20.44
N HIS A 86 18.67 -5.34 -19.25
CA HIS A 86 19.83 -4.46 -19.08
C HIS A 86 21.06 -5.02 -19.82
N LEU A 87 21.27 -6.33 -19.79
CA LEU A 87 22.36 -6.98 -20.50
C LEU A 87 22.26 -6.81 -22.03
N VAL A 88 21.03 -6.87 -22.56
CA VAL A 88 20.81 -6.79 -24.03
C VAL A 88 20.73 -5.35 -24.54
N PHE A 89 20.06 -4.47 -23.78
CA PHE A 89 19.69 -3.12 -24.25
C PHE A 89 20.18 -1.99 -23.34
N GLY A 90 20.70 -2.31 -22.15
CA GLY A 90 21.09 -1.31 -21.17
C GLY A 90 22.45 -0.70 -21.43
N PRO A 91 22.67 0.55 -21.02
CA PRO A 91 23.99 1.17 -21.08
C PRO A 91 24.92 0.58 -20.02
N THR A 92 26.18 0.32 -20.37
CA THR A 92 27.24 -0.12 -19.45
C THR A 92 27.74 1.04 -18.57
N SER A 93 26.84 1.64 -17.81
CA SER A 93 27.12 2.81 -16.96
C SER A 93 26.48 2.65 -15.59
N LEU A 94 26.97 3.42 -14.62
CA LEU A 94 26.38 3.46 -13.27
C LEU A 94 24.93 3.94 -13.29
N ASP A 95 24.59 4.85 -14.20
CA ASP A 95 23.20 5.32 -14.37
C ASP A 95 22.28 4.21 -14.90
N GLY A 96 22.76 3.34 -15.77
CA GLY A 96 22.03 2.15 -16.20
C GLY A 96 21.74 1.20 -15.04
N LEU A 97 22.76 0.91 -14.23
CA LEU A 97 22.60 0.08 -13.03
C LEU A 97 21.64 0.71 -12.02
N ARG A 98 21.75 2.03 -11.78
CA ARG A 98 20.84 2.79 -10.93
C ARG A 98 19.40 2.69 -11.41
N ARG A 99 19.17 2.79 -12.72
CA ARG A 99 17.86 2.63 -13.34
C ARG A 99 17.29 1.23 -13.09
N SER A 100 18.09 0.18 -13.28
CA SER A 100 17.68 -1.20 -13.00
C SER A 100 17.33 -1.42 -11.53
N ALA A 101 18.10 -0.85 -10.61
CA ALA A 101 17.81 -0.91 -9.19
C ALA A 101 16.49 -0.22 -8.81
N LEU A 102 16.17 0.93 -9.43
CA LEU A 102 14.91 1.64 -9.22
C LEU A 102 13.72 0.90 -9.83
N LEU A 103 13.88 0.23 -10.97
CA LEU A 103 12.87 -0.65 -11.55
C LEU A 103 12.54 -1.82 -10.61
N PHE A 104 13.57 -2.47 -10.08
CA PHE A 104 13.40 -3.55 -9.11
C PHE A 104 12.74 -3.05 -7.82
N LEU A 105 13.28 -1.96 -7.23
CA LEU A 105 12.73 -1.36 -6.02
C LEU A 105 11.24 -1.02 -6.17
N GLY A 106 10.85 -0.34 -7.26
CA GLY A 106 9.45 0.03 -7.50
C GLY A 106 8.53 -1.19 -7.59
N THR A 107 8.97 -2.25 -8.28
CA THR A 107 8.19 -3.49 -8.40
C THR A 107 8.03 -4.21 -7.05
N ILE A 108 9.06 -4.21 -6.21
CA ILE A 108 8.96 -4.77 -4.85
C ILE A 108 8.13 -3.86 -3.95
N TYR A 109 8.34 -2.57 -4.02
CA TYR A 109 7.68 -1.59 -3.15
C TYR A 109 6.17 -1.52 -3.38
N VAL A 110 5.69 -1.60 -4.63
CA VAL A 110 4.26 -1.42 -4.94
C VAL A 110 3.57 -2.75 -5.24
N PRO A 111 3.71 -3.40 -6.42
CA PRO A 111 2.88 -4.56 -6.75
C PRO A 111 3.19 -5.80 -5.91
N PHE A 112 4.44 -6.03 -5.49
CA PHE A 112 4.76 -7.17 -4.64
C PHE A 112 4.09 -7.04 -3.25
N THR A 113 4.16 -5.86 -2.62
CA THR A 113 3.51 -5.66 -1.32
C THR A 113 1.99 -5.71 -1.44
N MET A 114 1.41 -5.07 -2.45
CA MET A 114 -0.04 -5.10 -2.70
C MET A 114 -0.58 -6.49 -3.03
N ALA A 115 0.22 -7.35 -3.66
CA ALA A 115 -0.17 -8.72 -3.98
C ALA A 115 -0.49 -9.57 -2.73
N HIS A 116 0.03 -9.20 -1.55
CA HIS A 116 -0.32 -9.85 -0.29
C HIS A 116 -1.81 -9.68 0.09
N LEU A 117 -2.52 -8.67 -0.44
CA LEU A 117 -3.97 -8.56 -0.26
C LEU A 117 -4.72 -9.70 -0.94
N ILE A 118 -4.22 -10.22 -2.07
CA ILE A 118 -4.79 -11.38 -2.76
C ILE A 118 -4.64 -12.63 -1.90
N LEU A 119 -3.46 -12.79 -1.29
CA LEU A 119 -3.19 -13.91 -0.38
C LEU A 119 -3.98 -13.78 0.92
N LEU A 120 -4.13 -12.54 1.44
CA LEU A 120 -4.89 -12.26 2.66
C LEU A 120 -6.35 -12.74 2.54
N VAL A 121 -7.00 -12.46 1.41
CA VAL A 121 -8.42 -12.84 1.21
C VAL A 121 -8.60 -14.36 1.09
N ARG A 122 -7.54 -15.11 0.79
CA ARG A 122 -7.57 -16.58 0.75
C ARG A 122 -7.45 -17.24 2.13
N LEU A 123 -7.06 -16.49 3.16
CA LEU A 123 -7.04 -17.01 4.53
C LEU A 123 -8.48 -17.23 5.04
N PRO A 124 -8.68 -18.07 6.07
CA PRO A 124 -9.96 -18.16 6.76
C PRO A 124 -10.46 -16.76 7.16
N GLU A 125 -11.72 -16.47 6.86
CA GLU A 125 -12.33 -15.14 7.05
C GLU A 125 -11.58 -13.98 6.36
N GLY A 126 -10.78 -14.26 5.33
CA GLY A 126 -9.87 -13.30 4.68
C GLY A 126 -10.52 -12.00 4.23
N MET A 127 -11.78 -12.03 3.78
CA MET A 127 -12.54 -10.81 3.44
C MET A 127 -12.78 -9.93 4.67
N LYS A 128 -13.05 -10.51 5.84
CA LYS A 128 -13.22 -9.74 7.08
C LYS A 128 -11.89 -9.07 7.49
N TRP A 129 -10.77 -9.77 7.32
CA TRP A 129 -9.43 -9.22 7.57
C TRP A 129 -9.08 -8.09 6.61
N LEU A 130 -9.44 -8.21 5.33
CA LEU A 130 -9.28 -7.12 4.36
C LEU A 130 -10.09 -5.89 4.76
N LEU A 131 -11.38 -6.07 5.12
CA LEU A 131 -12.24 -4.98 5.56
C LEU A 131 -11.73 -4.32 6.83
N LEU A 132 -11.24 -5.13 7.79
CA LEU A 132 -10.61 -4.63 9.00
C LEU A 132 -9.39 -3.76 8.66
N LEU A 133 -8.48 -4.23 7.79
CA LEU A 133 -7.30 -3.46 7.38
C LEU A 133 -7.69 -2.11 6.76
N VAL A 134 -8.62 -2.12 5.80
CA VAL A 134 -9.13 -0.89 5.16
C VAL A 134 -9.72 0.07 6.20
N ALA A 135 -10.57 -0.44 7.10
CA ALA A 135 -11.20 0.36 8.15
C ALA A 135 -10.15 0.95 9.11
N CYS A 136 -9.16 0.14 9.52
CA CYS A 136 -8.08 0.58 10.40
C CYS A 136 -7.28 1.72 9.78
N LEU A 137 -6.89 1.61 8.51
CA LEU A 137 -6.13 2.64 7.83
C LEU A 137 -6.95 3.94 7.69
N TRP A 138 -8.19 3.87 7.22
CA TRP A 138 -9.03 5.06 7.03
C TRP A 138 -9.40 5.75 8.35
N ILE A 139 -9.80 5.00 9.36
CA ILE A 139 -10.15 5.56 10.67
C ILE A 139 -8.88 6.07 11.36
N GLY A 140 -7.77 5.33 11.29
CA GLY A 140 -6.49 5.74 11.83
C GLY A 140 -6.04 7.08 11.27
N ASP A 141 -6.05 7.26 9.94
CA ASP A 141 -5.69 8.51 9.28
C ASP A 141 -6.64 9.67 9.64
N THR A 142 -7.94 9.38 9.74
CA THR A 142 -8.94 10.38 10.14
C THR A 142 -8.70 10.86 11.57
N VAL A 143 -8.48 9.93 12.50
CA VAL A 143 -8.19 10.26 13.92
C VAL A 143 -6.83 10.97 14.04
N ALA A 144 -5.82 10.52 13.29
CA ALA A 144 -4.52 11.19 13.24
C ALA A 144 -4.64 12.65 12.80
N LEU A 145 -5.43 12.91 11.76
CA LEU A 145 -5.70 14.27 11.28
C LEU A 145 -6.43 15.12 12.32
N LEU A 146 -7.48 14.56 12.94
CA LEU A 146 -8.26 15.28 13.96
C LEU A 146 -7.40 15.61 15.18
N VAL A 147 -6.71 14.62 15.76
CA VAL A 147 -5.86 14.83 16.95
C VAL A 147 -4.68 15.74 16.61
N GLY A 148 -4.04 15.54 15.45
CA GLY A 148 -2.93 16.38 14.99
C GLY A 148 -3.32 17.86 14.81
N ASN A 149 -4.53 18.13 14.29
CA ASN A 149 -5.03 19.50 14.12
C ASN A 149 -5.45 20.15 15.44
N LEU A 150 -6.04 19.39 16.38
CA LEU A 150 -6.55 19.93 17.64
C LEU A 150 -5.48 20.03 18.72
N MET A 151 -4.57 19.06 18.78
CA MET A 151 -3.62 18.90 19.90
C MET A 151 -2.15 18.82 19.47
N GLY A 152 -1.88 18.80 18.15
CA GLY A 152 -0.52 18.63 17.61
C GLY A 152 0.41 19.77 18.01
N ARG A 153 1.54 19.43 18.62
CA ARG A 153 2.58 20.38 19.06
C ARG A 153 3.96 19.98 18.54
N ARG A 154 4.25 18.70 18.46
CA ARG A 154 5.57 18.17 18.13
C ARG A 154 5.56 17.58 16.72
N PRO A 155 6.32 18.12 15.77
CA PRO A 155 6.39 17.54 14.43
C PRO A 155 7.00 16.15 14.48
N LEU A 156 6.40 15.19 13.76
CA LEU A 156 6.84 13.78 13.69
C LEU A 156 8.04 13.62 12.76
N ALA A 157 7.97 14.20 11.57
CA ALA A 157 8.98 14.09 10.53
C ALA A 157 9.17 15.43 9.78
N PRO A 158 9.84 16.45 10.41
CA PRO A 158 9.89 17.82 9.88
C PRO A 158 10.42 17.95 8.46
N ARG A 159 11.42 17.11 8.09
CA ARG A 159 12.07 17.16 6.78
C ARG A 159 11.23 16.56 5.65
N VAL A 160 10.35 15.62 5.96
CA VAL A 160 9.59 14.81 4.99
C VAL A 160 8.14 15.28 4.94
N SER A 161 7.49 15.35 6.09
CA SER A 161 6.09 15.75 6.25
C SER A 161 5.92 16.69 7.46
N PRO A 162 6.14 18.01 7.30
CA PRO A 162 6.16 18.98 8.42
C PRO A 162 4.81 19.16 9.12
N LYS A 163 3.72 18.70 8.50
CA LYS A 163 2.37 18.78 9.08
C LYS A 163 1.99 17.60 9.98
N LYS A 164 2.74 16.48 9.90
CA LYS A 164 2.50 15.33 10.78
C LYS A 164 3.05 15.59 12.17
N THR A 165 2.27 15.25 13.20
CA THR A 165 2.63 15.45 14.61
C THR A 165 2.69 14.13 15.36
N VAL A 166 3.49 14.11 16.44
CA VAL A 166 3.58 12.94 17.33
C VAL A 166 2.23 12.65 17.98
N GLU A 167 1.50 13.69 18.38
CA GLU A 167 0.17 13.57 18.96
C GLU A 167 -0.82 12.97 17.95
N GLY A 168 -0.75 13.38 16.68
CA GLY A 168 -1.51 12.79 15.60
C GLY A 168 -1.17 11.32 15.39
N ALA A 169 0.11 10.95 15.47
CA ALA A 169 0.56 9.57 15.37
C ALA A 169 0.00 8.69 16.50
N LEU A 170 -0.04 9.19 17.73
CA LEU A 170 -0.69 8.49 18.84
C LEU A 170 -2.21 8.41 18.65
N GLY A 171 -2.82 9.46 18.09
CA GLY A 171 -4.22 9.44 17.69
C GLY A 171 -4.53 8.36 16.66
N CYS A 172 -3.64 8.13 15.67
CA CYS A 172 -3.74 7.03 14.71
C CYS A 172 -3.80 5.68 15.43
N LEU A 173 -2.84 5.41 16.33
CA LEU A 173 -2.80 4.17 17.11
C LEU A 173 -4.08 3.95 17.92
N ALA A 174 -4.60 5.01 18.56
CA ALA A 174 -5.86 4.94 19.29
C ALA A 174 -7.04 4.63 18.37
N GLY A 175 -7.13 5.28 17.20
CA GLY A 175 -8.16 5.04 16.20
C GLY A 175 -8.12 3.62 15.65
N VAL A 176 -6.94 3.09 15.33
CA VAL A 176 -6.74 1.71 14.89
C VAL A 176 -7.14 0.73 15.99
N GLY A 177 -6.69 0.96 17.24
CA GLY A 177 -7.06 0.12 18.39
C GLY A 177 -8.55 0.06 18.62
N LEU A 178 -9.26 1.20 18.56
CA LEU A 178 -10.72 1.24 18.69
C LEU A 178 -11.41 0.48 17.55
N THR A 179 -10.95 0.65 16.32
CA THR A 179 -11.49 -0.09 15.15
C THR A 179 -11.34 -1.59 15.33
N LEU A 180 -10.18 -2.05 15.79
CA LEU A 180 -9.94 -3.47 16.08
C LEU A 180 -10.86 -4.01 17.19
N LEU A 181 -11.06 -3.26 18.26
CA LEU A 181 -11.99 -3.66 19.33
C LEU A 181 -13.42 -3.79 18.82
N LEU A 182 -13.88 -2.84 17.98
CA LEU A 182 -15.20 -2.90 17.37
C LEU A 182 -15.34 -4.10 16.42
N PHE A 183 -14.34 -4.37 15.56
CA PHE A 183 -14.36 -5.52 14.66
C PHE A 183 -14.32 -6.85 15.43
N ARG A 184 -13.52 -6.93 16.50
CA ARG A 184 -13.52 -8.09 17.39
C ARG A 184 -14.89 -8.34 17.99
N ALA A 185 -15.57 -7.31 18.47
CA ALA A 185 -16.89 -7.44 19.08
C ALA A 185 -17.99 -7.84 18.08
N LEU A 186 -17.92 -7.35 16.84
CA LEU A 186 -19.02 -7.47 15.88
C LEU A 186 -18.79 -8.55 14.81
N TYR A 187 -17.56 -8.75 14.34
CA TYR A 187 -17.26 -9.54 13.14
C TYR A 187 -16.23 -10.65 13.36
N LEU A 188 -15.33 -10.52 14.34
CA LEU A 188 -14.19 -11.42 14.58
C LEU A 188 -14.11 -11.81 16.07
N PRO A 189 -15.17 -12.41 16.66
CA PRO A 189 -15.22 -12.72 18.10
C PRO A 189 -14.12 -13.71 18.54
N HIS A 190 -13.60 -14.51 17.61
CA HIS A 190 -12.54 -15.48 17.87
C HIS A 190 -11.12 -14.86 17.90
N MET A 191 -10.97 -13.60 17.48
CA MET A 191 -9.69 -12.92 17.52
C MET A 191 -9.22 -12.76 18.97
N SER A 192 -8.05 -13.30 19.30
CA SER A 192 -7.46 -13.13 20.64
C SER A 192 -7.09 -11.66 20.88
N LEU A 193 -7.10 -11.25 22.15
CA LEU A 193 -6.74 -9.87 22.48
C LEU A 193 -5.27 -9.57 22.12
N SER A 194 -4.38 -10.55 22.32
CA SER A 194 -2.97 -10.44 21.95
C SER A 194 -2.76 -10.21 20.46
N LEU A 195 -3.47 -10.95 19.60
CA LEU A 195 -3.45 -10.73 18.16
C LEU A 195 -3.98 -9.33 17.81
N GLY A 196 -5.07 -8.90 18.44
CA GLY A 196 -5.63 -7.56 18.27
C GLY A 196 -4.64 -6.45 18.61
N VAL A 197 -3.90 -6.57 19.72
CA VAL A 197 -2.86 -5.61 20.12
C VAL A 197 -1.71 -5.59 19.12
N LEU A 198 -1.23 -6.75 18.66
CA LEU A 198 -0.17 -6.84 17.66
C LEU A 198 -0.59 -6.21 16.33
N LEU A 199 -1.82 -6.49 15.87
CA LEU A 199 -2.39 -5.87 14.67
C LEU A 199 -2.51 -4.34 14.84
N ALA A 200 -2.99 -3.86 16.00
CA ALA A 200 -3.14 -2.43 16.26
C ALA A 200 -1.81 -1.69 16.15
N LEU A 201 -0.80 -2.21 16.84
CA LEU A 201 0.53 -1.62 16.84
C LEU A 201 1.16 -1.69 15.44
N GLY A 202 1.10 -2.86 14.79
CA GLY A 202 1.70 -3.04 13.46
C GLY A 202 1.01 -2.19 12.40
N ILE A 203 -0.32 -2.23 12.28
CA ILE A 203 -1.05 -1.42 11.28
C ILE A 203 -0.83 0.07 11.55
N GLY A 204 -0.95 0.51 12.81
CA GLY A 204 -0.81 1.92 13.16
C GLY A 204 0.61 2.47 12.94
N VAL A 205 1.65 1.68 13.20
CA VAL A 205 3.06 2.09 12.99
C VAL A 205 3.43 1.96 11.52
N LEU A 206 3.19 0.79 10.91
CA LEU A 206 3.61 0.51 9.53
C LEU A 206 2.82 1.34 8.51
N GLY A 207 1.54 1.63 8.76
CA GLY A 207 0.76 2.54 7.92
C GLY A 207 1.37 3.94 7.88
N GLN A 208 1.75 4.48 9.05
CA GLN A 208 2.43 5.78 9.12
C GLN A 208 3.82 5.77 8.47
N LEU A 209 4.58 4.67 8.64
CA LEU A 209 5.88 4.52 7.98
C LEU A 209 5.74 4.43 6.45
N GLY A 210 4.68 3.78 5.95
CA GLY A 210 4.38 3.72 4.52
C GLY A 210 4.16 5.11 3.93
N ASP A 211 3.26 5.91 4.52
CA ASP A 211 3.01 7.29 4.11
C ASP A 211 4.28 8.18 4.23
N LEU A 212 5.08 8.03 5.29
CA LEU A 212 6.35 8.75 5.40
C LEU A 212 7.36 8.34 4.34
N SER A 213 7.43 7.05 4.00
CA SER A 213 8.32 6.52 2.95
C SER A 213 7.95 7.05 1.57
N GLU A 214 6.65 7.07 1.26
CA GLU A 214 6.13 7.65 0.02
C GLU A 214 6.40 9.18 -0.02
N SER A 215 6.15 9.87 1.08
CA SER A 215 6.48 11.29 1.21
C SER A 215 7.97 11.58 0.99
N LEU A 216 8.87 10.70 1.47
CA LEU A 216 10.31 10.82 1.21
C LEU A 216 10.63 10.71 -0.27
N ILE A 217 10.04 9.75 -0.99
CA ILE A 217 10.21 9.57 -2.44
C ILE A 217 9.75 10.83 -3.19
N LYS A 218 8.60 11.40 -2.84
CA LYS A 218 8.11 12.65 -3.44
C LYS A 218 9.06 13.83 -3.21
N ARG A 219 9.60 13.97 -1.99
CA ARG A 219 10.57 15.04 -1.70
C ARG A 219 11.88 14.85 -2.46
N ALA A 220 12.37 13.61 -2.58
CA ALA A 220 13.56 13.32 -3.38
C ALA A 220 13.34 13.64 -4.88
N ALA A 221 12.12 13.49 -5.39
CA ALA A 221 11.72 13.89 -6.74
C ALA A 221 11.38 15.39 -6.89
N GLY A 222 11.46 16.20 -5.81
CA GLY A 222 11.15 17.62 -5.83
C GLY A 222 9.66 17.96 -5.96
N VAL A 223 8.77 17.00 -5.71
CA VAL A 223 7.32 17.18 -5.86
C VAL A 223 6.58 16.98 -4.53
N LYS A 224 5.29 17.30 -4.53
CA LYS A 224 4.41 17.11 -3.36
C LYS A 224 3.45 15.94 -3.54
N ASP A 225 2.89 15.76 -4.71
CA ASP A 225 1.91 14.75 -5.02
C ASP A 225 2.50 13.76 -6.05
N SER A 226 2.18 12.46 -5.97
CA SER A 226 2.75 11.43 -6.85
C SER A 226 2.22 11.52 -8.29
N GLY A 227 1.05 12.11 -8.46
CA GLY A 227 0.37 12.27 -9.73
C GLY A 227 -0.86 13.14 -9.63
N SER A 228 -1.61 13.21 -10.73
CA SER A 228 -2.88 13.96 -10.84
C SER A 228 -4.02 13.09 -11.38
N LEU A 229 -3.93 11.77 -11.20
CA LEU A 229 -4.87 10.82 -11.78
C LEU A 229 -6.29 11.03 -11.27
N ILE A 230 -6.44 11.34 -9.98
CA ILE A 230 -7.73 11.61 -9.37
C ILE A 230 -7.84 13.12 -9.13
N PRO A 231 -8.71 13.85 -9.88
CA PRO A 231 -8.85 15.28 -9.73
C PRO A 231 -9.09 15.71 -8.28
N GLY A 232 -8.15 16.47 -7.72
CA GLY A 232 -8.21 16.97 -6.34
C GLY A 232 -7.78 15.98 -5.25
N HIS A 233 -7.36 14.74 -5.59
CA HIS A 233 -6.93 13.72 -4.63
C HIS A 233 -5.48 13.25 -4.80
N GLY A 234 -4.70 13.82 -5.73
CA GLY A 234 -3.33 13.38 -6.00
C GLY A 234 -3.24 12.13 -6.86
N GLY A 235 -2.19 11.37 -6.71
CA GLY A 235 -1.95 10.14 -7.46
C GLY A 235 -2.53 8.88 -6.81
N MET A 236 -2.39 7.76 -7.52
CA MET A 236 -2.75 6.44 -7.01
C MET A 236 -1.77 6.00 -5.91
N LEU A 237 -0.48 6.31 -6.05
CA LEU A 237 0.53 5.97 -5.06
C LEU A 237 0.24 6.66 -3.71
N ASP A 238 -0.22 7.95 -3.73
CA ASP A 238 -0.67 8.68 -2.54
C ASP A 238 -1.86 8.01 -1.80
N ARG A 239 -2.53 7.04 -2.41
CA ARG A 239 -3.67 6.31 -1.85
C ARG A 239 -3.32 4.93 -1.33
N LEU A 240 -2.22 4.38 -1.77
CA LEU A 240 -1.78 3.04 -1.43
C LEU A 240 -0.63 3.03 -0.41
N ASP A 241 -0.03 4.17 -0.15
CA ASP A 241 1.16 4.34 0.68
C ASP A 241 1.11 3.57 2.02
N SER A 242 0.01 3.73 2.78
CA SER A 242 -0.20 3.04 4.05
C SER A 242 -0.44 1.53 3.88
N PHE A 243 -0.97 1.10 2.73
CA PHE A 243 -1.18 -0.33 2.43
C PHE A 243 0.12 -1.07 2.15
N LEU A 244 1.14 -0.40 1.58
CA LEU A 244 2.36 -1.04 1.09
C LEU A 244 3.09 -1.82 2.20
N PHE A 245 3.17 -1.30 3.41
CA PHE A 245 3.83 -2.00 4.51
C PHE A 245 2.86 -2.83 5.36
N THR A 246 1.61 -2.42 5.43
CA THR A 246 0.63 -3.11 6.27
C THR A 246 0.09 -4.39 5.65
N SER A 247 -0.04 -4.46 4.32
CA SER A 247 -0.56 -5.65 3.63
C SER A 247 0.27 -6.91 3.88
N PRO A 248 1.61 -6.92 3.65
CA PRO A 248 2.41 -8.08 3.97
C PRO A 248 2.45 -8.38 5.47
N PHE A 249 2.53 -7.34 6.32
CA PHE A 249 2.53 -7.53 7.78
C PHE A 249 1.28 -8.27 8.26
N VAL A 250 0.09 -7.81 7.88
CA VAL A 250 -1.18 -8.43 8.29
C VAL A 250 -1.29 -9.85 7.77
N TYR A 251 -0.91 -10.08 6.50
CA TYR A 251 -0.92 -11.42 5.91
C TYR A 251 -0.03 -12.39 6.69
N TYR A 252 1.24 -12.03 6.93
CA TYR A 252 2.17 -12.92 7.63
C TYR A 252 1.77 -13.15 9.08
N LEU A 253 1.34 -12.11 9.79
CA LEU A 253 0.91 -12.25 11.18
C LEU A 253 -0.28 -13.22 11.32
N LEU A 254 -1.27 -13.11 10.43
CA LEU A 254 -2.44 -13.99 10.43
C LEU A 254 -2.13 -15.42 9.96
N ARG A 255 -1.12 -15.59 9.10
CA ARG A 255 -0.70 -16.92 8.65
C ARG A 255 0.06 -17.70 9.73
N MET A 256 0.78 -17.00 10.61
CA MET A 256 1.59 -17.61 11.69
C MET A 256 0.78 -17.92 12.95
N GLY A 257 -0.37 -17.30 13.15
CA GLY A 257 -1.27 -17.48 14.31
C GLY A 257 -2.47 -18.30 14.00
#